data_270e0a36f1ebcc23120684184f5dc7fb
#
_entry.id   270e0a36f1ebcc23120684184f5dc7fb
#
_cell.length_a   1.000
_cell.length_b   1.000
_cell.length_c   1.000
_cell.angle_alpha   90.00
_cell.angle_beta   90.00
_cell.angle_gamma   90.00
#
_symmetry.space_group_name_H-M   'P 1'
#
loop_
_entity.id
_entity.type
_entity.pdbx_description
1 polymer ?
#
loop_
_entity_poly.entity_id
_entity_poly.type
_entity_poly.pdbx_seq_one_letter_code
_entity_poly.pdbx_strand_id
1 'polypeptide(L)'
;MLPGSETALPIPQLLAELLPDALPRGTVAVLSGARSLPLSMVAAVTAAGGNAAIVGQPDIGLLAAVEMGADLSRLAVIPDPGSDPVEVAAVLMDGMDLVVLALGGRSVPVTRARAVVARAHHKGCTLLVTDGDWQGASIRLQARVCGYETTAGMPGFGRISAVRLDVCARGRAVGRARTG
;
A
#
# COMPACT_ATOMS: atom_id res chain seq x y z
N MET A 1 16.89 -4.08 -22.18
CA MET A 1 17.06 -3.68 -20.77
C MET A 1 16.46 -2.29 -20.64
N LEU A 2 15.21 -2.20 -20.18
CA LEU A 2 14.48 -0.93 -20.08
C LEU A 2 14.83 -0.27 -18.74
N PRO A 3 15.30 0.98 -18.69
CA PRO A 3 15.75 1.66 -17.49
C PRO A 3 14.61 2.19 -16.57
N GLY A 4 13.41 1.64 -16.69
CA GLY A 4 12.25 2.07 -15.90
C GLY A 4 11.94 1.25 -14.65
N SER A 5 12.61 0.12 -14.43
CA SER A 5 12.21 -0.86 -13.40
C SER A 5 12.78 -0.57 -12.01
N GLU A 6 13.87 0.18 -11.89
CA GLU A 6 14.51 0.45 -10.57
C GLU A 6 13.89 1.64 -9.82
N THR A 7 13.19 2.55 -10.53
CA THR A 7 12.63 3.77 -9.94
C THR A 7 11.17 3.66 -9.56
N ALA A 8 10.47 2.61 -9.99
CA ALA A 8 9.05 2.38 -9.72
C ALA A 8 8.86 1.24 -8.72
N LEU A 9 7.86 1.40 -7.83
CA LEU A 9 7.42 0.34 -6.95
C LEU A 9 6.56 -0.64 -7.75
N PRO A 10 6.72 -1.97 -7.59
CA PRO A 10 5.76 -2.94 -8.10
C PRO A 10 4.37 -2.68 -7.52
N ILE A 11 3.37 -2.57 -8.38
CA ILE A 11 1.98 -2.31 -7.99
C ILE A 11 1.05 -3.34 -8.61
N PRO A 12 -0.10 -3.64 -7.99
CA PRO A 12 -1.09 -4.53 -8.59
C PRO A 12 -1.64 -3.94 -9.89
N GLN A 13 -2.07 -4.80 -10.80
CA GLN A 13 -2.56 -4.40 -12.13
C GLN A 13 -3.67 -3.36 -12.07
N LEU A 14 -4.57 -3.48 -11.09
CA LEU A 14 -5.63 -2.52 -10.85
C LEU A 14 -5.12 -1.07 -10.67
N LEU A 15 -3.98 -0.90 -9.99
CA LEU A 15 -3.37 0.43 -9.84
C LEU A 15 -2.55 0.84 -11.06
N ALA A 16 -1.99 -0.09 -11.81
CA ALA A 16 -1.25 0.21 -13.02
C ALA A 16 -2.11 0.89 -14.09
N GLU A 17 -3.40 0.59 -14.13
CA GLU A 17 -4.37 1.23 -15.03
C GLU A 17 -4.70 2.68 -14.61
N LEU A 18 -4.63 2.97 -13.31
CA LEU A 18 -4.93 4.29 -12.74
C LEU A 18 -3.70 5.20 -12.63
N LEU A 19 -2.51 4.61 -12.55
CA LEU A 19 -1.24 5.28 -12.38
C LEU A 19 -0.31 4.95 -13.58
N PRO A 20 -0.54 5.54 -14.75
CA PRO A 20 0.21 5.24 -15.96
C PRO A 20 1.71 5.51 -15.83
N ASP A 21 2.08 6.46 -14.96
CA ASP A 21 3.49 6.78 -14.67
C ASP A 21 4.07 5.92 -13.54
N ALA A 22 3.37 4.84 -13.14
CA ALA A 22 3.68 3.99 -12.01
C ALA A 22 3.68 4.73 -10.65
N LEU A 23 3.98 4.03 -9.58
CA LEU A 23 4.20 4.63 -8.26
C LEU A 23 5.70 4.78 -8.02
N PRO A 24 6.24 6.02 -8.02
CA PRO A 24 7.67 6.20 -7.82
C PRO A 24 8.09 5.71 -6.43
N ARG A 25 9.25 5.06 -6.34
CA ARG A 25 9.86 4.72 -5.05
C ARG A 25 10.15 5.98 -4.25
N GLY A 26 10.10 5.85 -2.93
CA GLY A 26 10.37 6.98 -2.04
C GLY A 26 9.24 7.98 -1.93
N THR A 27 8.02 7.61 -2.31
CA THR A 27 6.84 8.45 -2.15
C THR A 27 6.06 8.13 -0.88
N VAL A 28 5.27 9.08 -0.43
CA VAL A 28 4.29 8.87 0.63
C VAL A 28 2.90 8.96 0.02
N ALA A 29 2.12 7.90 0.18
CA ALA A 29 0.74 7.81 -0.27
C ALA A 29 -0.20 7.60 0.92
N VAL A 30 -1.39 8.18 0.85
CA VAL A 30 -2.48 7.91 1.80
C VAL A 30 -3.51 7.03 1.12
N LEU A 31 -3.94 6.00 1.81
CA LEU A 31 -4.95 5.07 1.34
C LEU A 31 -6.11 4.99 2.32
N SER A 32 -7.32 5.13 1.79
CA SER A 32 -8.55 5.00 2.55
C SER A 32 -9.48 3.95 1.92
N GLY A 33 -10.32 3.33 2.75
CA GLY A 33 -11.33 2.38 2.32
C GLY A 33 -10.89 0.93 2.41
N ALA A 34 -11.01 0.16 1.33
CA ALA A 34 -10.84 -1.29 1.34
C ALA A 34 -9.44 -1.75 1.76
N ARG A 35 -9.37 -2.58 2.80
CA ARG A 35 -8.12 -3.16 3.34
C ARG A 35 -7.41 -4.14 2.39
N SER A 36 -8.10 -4.63 1.38
CA SER A 36 -7.52 -5.52 0.37
C SER A 36 -6.51 -4.81 -0.54
N LEU A 37 -6.63 -3.48 -0.73
CA LEU A 37 -5.69 -2.75 -1.58
C LEU A 37 -4.27 -2.66 -0.98
N PRO A 38 -4.05 -2.26 0.30
CA PRO A 38 -2.71 -2.31 0.88
C PRO A 38 -2.13 -3.73 0.89
N LEU A 39 -2.95 -4.76 1.10
CA LEU A 39 -2.51 -6.14 1.01
C LEU A 39 -2.04 -6.52 -0.40
N SER A 40 -2.78 -6.12 -1.43
CA SER A 40 -2.39 -6.39 -2.82
C SER A 40 -1.10 -5.66 -3.22
N MET A 41 -0.84 -4.49 -2.65
CA MET A 41 0.43 -3.77 -2.84
C MET A 41 1.60 -4.50 -2.18
N VAL A 42 1.41 -5.00 -0.95
CA VAL A 42 2.39 -5.84 -0.25
C VAL A 42 2.68 -7.11 -1.06
N ALA A 43 1.64 -7.75 -1.58
CA ALA A 43 1.78 -8.94 -2.42
C ALA A 43 2.59 -8.65 -3.70
N ALA A 44 2.29 -7.54 -4.40
CA ALA A 44 3.01 -7.16 -5.60
C ALA A 44 4.51 -6.89 -5.34
N VAL A 45 4.82 -6.18 -4.24
CA VAL A 45 6.20 -5.85 -3.87
C VAL A 45 6.98 -7.10 -3.48
N THR A 46 6.41 -7.94 -2.61
CA THR A 46 7.11 -9.14 -2.13
C THR A 46 7.25 -10.21 -3.20
N ALA A 47 6.25 -10.40 -4.06
CA ALA A 47 6.33 -11.31 -5.21
C ALA A 47 7.40 -10.89 -6.23
N ALA A 48 7.67 -9.58 -6.34
CA ALA A 48 8.75 -9.04 -7.18
C ALA A 48 10.13 -9.09 -6.52
N GLY A 49 10.26 -9.67 -5.32
CA GLY A 49 11.51 -9.81 -4.58
C GLY A 49 11.86 -8.62 -3.67
N GLY A 50 10.98 -7.63 -3.53
CA GLY A 50 11.14 -6.52 -2.59
C GLY A 50 10.76 -6.93 -1.15
N ASN A 51 11.13 -6.09 -0.19
CA ASN A 51 10.79 -6.28 1.21
C ASN A 51 9.69 -5.32 1.64
N ALA A 52 8.72 -5.81 2.40
CA ALA A 52 7.60 -5.00 2.89
C ALA A 52 7.44 -5.13 4.42
N ALA A 53 6.88 -4.09 5.03
CA ALA A 53 6.50 -4.12 6.44
C ALA A 53 5.08 -3.57 6.62
N ILE A 54 4.36 -4.12 7.61
CA ILE A 54 3.04 -3.66 8.01
C ILE A 54 3.07 -3.33 9.49
N VAL A 55 2.69 -2.11 9.83
CA VAL A 55 2.79 -1.54 11.18
C VAL A 55 1.42 -1.09 11.66
N GLY A 56 1.03 -1.55 12.84
CA GLY A 56 -0.19 -1.11 13.51
C GLY A 56 -1.49 -1.73 12.98
N GLN A 57 -1.42 -2.88 12.31
CA GLN A 57 -2.60 -3.63 11.83
C GLN A 57 -2.62 -5.04 12.43
N PRO A 58 -3.21 -5.21 13.64
CA PRO A 58 -3.24 -6.52 14.30
C PRO A 58 -4.10 -7.56 13.55
N ASP A 59 -5.14 -7.11 12.86
CA ASP A 59 -6.12 -7.98 12.17
C ASP A 59 -5.81 -8.19 10.69
N ILE A 60 -4.54 -8.20 10.33
CA ILE A 60 -4.17 -8.38 8.93
C ILE A 60 -4.37 -9.81 8.47
N GLY A 61 -5.08 -9.98 7.37
CA GLY A 61 -5.35 -11.28 6.76
C GLY A 61 -4.14 -11.82 6.00
N LEU A 62 -3.15 -12.42 6.69
CA LEU A 62 -1.95 -12.98 6.04
C LEU A 62 -2.29 -14.08 5.02
N LEU A 63 -3.34 -14.86 5.26
CA LEU A 63 -3.79 -15.85 4.29
C LEU A 63 -4.24 -15.19 2.99
N ALA A 64 -4.99 -14.10 3.07
CA ALA A 64 -5.40 -13.34 1.90
C ALA A 64 -4.18 -12.76 1.15
N ALA A 65 -3.15 -12.31 1.87
CA ALA A 65 -1.91 -11.84 1.26
C ALA A 65 -1.22 -12.98 0.45
N VAL A 66 -1.16 -14.20 1.00
CA VAL A 66 -0.62 -15.38 0.31
C VAL A 66 -1.45 -15.72 -0.93
N GLU A 67 -2.78 -15.70 -0.83
CA GLU A 67 -3.68 -15.94 -1.96
C GLU A 67 -3.50 -14.89 -3.08
N MET A 68 -3.09 -13.67 -2.73
CA MET A 68 -2.71 -12.60 -3.67
C MET A 68 -1.28 -12.74 -4.22
N GLY A 69 -0.51 -13.74 -3.78
CA GLY A 69 0.84 -14.03 -4.25
C GLY A 69 1.97 -13.43 -3.40
N ALA A 70 1.69 -12.98 -2.17
CA ALA A 70 2.72 -12.45 -1.29
C ALA A 70 3.76 -13.50 -0.89
N ASP A 71 5.03 -13.12 -0.89
CA ASP A 71 6.10 -13.87 -0.27
C ASP A 71 6.26 -13.44 1.19
N LEU A 72 5.76 -14.27 2.11
CA LEU A 72 5.81 -13.98 3.55
C LEU A 72 7.25 -13.95 4.11
N SER A 73 8.23 -14.57 3.45
CA SER A 73 9.62 -14.50 3.88
C SER A 73 10.22 -13.08 3.75
N ARG A 74 9.56 -12.21 2.98
CA ARG A 74 9.91 -10.82 2.71
C ARG A 74 8.96 -9.82 3.38
N LEU A 75 8.10 -10.30 4.28
CA LEU A 75 7.10 -9.49 4.97
C LEU A 75 7.37 -9.46 6.47
N ALA A 76 7.59 -8.27 7.02
CA ALA A 76 7.57 -8.03 8.45
C ALA A 76 6.20 -7.51 8.89
N VAL A 77 5.67 -8.05 10.00
CA VAL A 77 4.40 -7.60 10.58
C VAL A 77 4.64 -7.18 12.01
N ILE A 78 4.33 -5.92 12.32
CA ILE A 78 4.41 -5.32 13.65
C ILE A 78 2.99 -4.93 14.09
N PRO A 79 2.23 -5.85 14.70
CA PRO A 79 0.81 -5.62 15.03
C PRO A 79 0.63 -4.51 16.07
N ASP A 80 1.50 -4.48 17.07
CA ASP A 80 1.54 -3.47 18.11
C ASP A 80 2.88 -2.72 18.10
N PRO A 81 2.94 -1.55 17.46
CA PRO A 81 4.14 -0.73 17.40
C PRO A 81 4.36 0.13 18.66
N GLY A 82 3.55 -0.04 19.70
CA GLY A 82 3.63 0.75 20.92
C GLY A 82 3.14 2.19 20.75
N SER A 83 3.74 3.10 21.53
CA SER A 83 3.29 4.50 21.61
C SER A 83 3.63 5.33 20.36
N ASP A 84 4.62 4.94 19.59
CA ASP A 84 5.12 5.71 18.45
C ASP A 84 5.24 4.87 17.15
N PRO A 85 4.11 4.60 16.49
CA PRO A 85 4.11 3.84 15.23
C PRO A 85 4.85 4.56 14.09
N VAL A 86 4.93 5.88 14.13
CA VAL A 86 5.62 6.69 13.11
C VAL A 86 7.12 6.48 13.18
N GLU A 87 7.67 6.40 14.39
CA GLU A 87 9.11 6.12 14.58
C GLU A 87 9.45 4.70 14.13
N VAL A 88 8.62 3.72 14.48
CA VAL A 88 8.80 2.34 14.01
C VAL A 88 8.81 2.27 12.48
N ALA A 89 7.86 2.94 11.83
CA ALA A 89 7.82 3.01 10.37
C ALA A 89 9.07 3.69 9.79
N ALA A 90 9.53 4.79 10.41
CA ALA A 90 10.71 5.51 9.96
C ALA A 90 11.99 4.65 10.03
N VAL A 91 12.15 3.85 11.08
CA VAL A 91 13.28 2.91 11.20
C VAL A 91 13.23 1.82 10.14
N LEU A 92 12.04 1.26 9.89
CA LEU A 92 11.87 0.20 8.90
C LEU A 92 12.18 0.65 7.46
N MET A 93 12.04 1.94 7.15
CA MET A 93 12.37 2.46 5.81
C MET A 93 13.82 2.24 5.40
N ASP A 94 14.73 1.96 6.33
CA ASP A 94 16.14 1.74 6.01
C ASP A 94 16.40 0.41 5.29
N GLY A 95 15.47 -0.53 5.36
CA GLY A 95 15.63 -1.86 4.76
C GLY A 95 14.41 -2.37 3.99
N MET A 96 13.35 -1.57 3.88
CA MET A 96 12.11 -1.95 3.23
C MET A 96 11.88 -1.15 1.94
N ASP A 97 11.25 -1.78 0.96
CA ASP A 97 10.77 -1.12 -0.27
C ASP A 97 9.39 -0.49 -0.06
N LEU A 98 8.57 -1.12 0.78
CA LEU A 98 7.24 -0.66 1.14
C LEU A 98 7.00 -0.77 2.64
N VAL A 99 6.54 0.30 3.27
CA VAL A 99 6.03 0.28 4.64
C VAL A 99 4.57 0.70 4.63
N VAL A 100 3.69 -0.16 5.13
CA VAL A 100 2.27 0.15 5.39
C VAL A 100 2.14 0.54 6.85
N LEU A 101 1.71 1.77 7.10
CA LEU A 101 1.53 2.32 8.44
C LEU A 101 0.07 2.64 8.71
N ALA A 102 -0.54 1.96 9.66
CA ALA A 102 -1.86 2.32 10.17
C ALA A 102 -1.73 3.33 11.31
N LEU A 103 -2.33 4.51 11.14
CA LEU A 103 -2.29 5.55 12.17
C LEU A 103 -3.32 5.34 13.28
N GLY A 104 -4.37 4.55 13.03
CA GLY A 104 -5.44 4.34 14.02
C GLY A 104 -6.14 5.65 14.41
N GLY A 105 -6.31 6.56 13.48
CA GLY A 105 -6.91 7.88 13.70
C GLY A 105 -6.00 8.91 14.37
N ARG A 106 -4.73 8.59 14.63
CA ARG A 106 -3.77 9.54 15.22
C ARG A 106 -3.37 10.61 14.22
N SER A 107 -3.16 11.83 14.70
CA SER A 107 -2.60 12.92 13.92
C SER A 107 -1.08 12.94 14.04
N VAL A 108 -0.41 13.29 12.95
CA VAL A 108 1.06 13.43 12.91
C VAL A 108 1.42 14.89 12.76
N PRO A 109 2.29 15.46 13.63
CA PRO A 109 2.74 16.83 13.51
C PRO A 109 3.39 17.09 12.13
N VAL A 110 3.12 18.28 11.56
CA VAL A 110 3.58 18.65 10.21
C VAL A 110 5.09 18.52 10.03
N THR A 111 5.85 18.96 11.04
CA THR A 111 7.32 18.89 11.03
C THR A 111 7.80 17.46 10.94
N ARG A 112 7.16 16.56 11.70
CA ARG A 112 7.47 15.14 11.70
C ARG A 112 7.07 14.47 10.38
N ALA A 113 5.89 14.80 9.87
CA ALA A 113 5.43 14.30 8.57
C ALA A 113 6.41 14.66 7.45
N ARG A 114 6.92 15.89 7.43
CA ARG A 114 7.93 16.34 6.46
C ARG A 114 9.26 15.60 6.60
N ALA A 115 9.72 15.35 7.82
CA ALA A 115 10.95 14.60 8.06
C ALA A 115 10.84 13.16 7.53
N VAL A 116 9.70 12.51 7.75
CA VAL A 116 9.44 11.15 7.25
C VAL A 116 9.34 11.13 5.72
N VAL A 117 8.69 12.12 5.09
CA VAL A 117 8.66 12.25 3.62
C VAL A 117 10.06 12.36 3.06
N ALA A 118 10.92 13.19 3.64
CA ALA A 118 12.32 13.34 3.23
C ALA A 118 13.09 12.02 3.39
N ARG A 119 12.87 11.28 4.50
CA ARG A 119 13.49 9.99 4.73
C ARG A 119 13.04 8.94 3.72
N ALA A 120 11.74 8.84 3.45
CA ALA A 120 11.18 7.95 2.45
C ALA A 120 11.83 8.17 1.08
N HIS A 121 11.92 9.44 0.67
CA HIS A 121 12.58 9.81 -0.58
C HIS A 121 14.06 9.43 -0.61
N HIS A 122 14.81 9.76 0.46
CA HIS A 122 16.24 9.47 0.57
C HIS A 122 16.53 7.95 0.56
N LYS A 123 15.68 7.15 1.21
CA LYS A 123 15.83 5.70 1.31
C LYS A 123 15.23 4.93 0.11
N GLY A 124 14.48 5.60 -0.75
CA GLY A 124 13.76 4.96 -1.84
C GLY A 124 12.64 4.03 -1.36
N CYS A 125 12.20 4.16 -0.09
CA CYS A 125 11.13 3.38 0.50
C CYS A 125 9.80 4.10 0.35
N THR A 126 8.78 3.41 -0.16
CA THR A 126 7.42 3.96 -0.24
C THR A 126 6.69 3.75 1.07
N LEU A 127 6.11 4.82 1.61
CA LEU A 127 5.25 4.78 2.79
C LEU A 127 3.78 4.85 2.36
N LEU A 128 3.01 3.84 2.72
CA LEU A 128 1.57 3.80 2.53
C LEU A 128 0.87 3.98 3.87
N VAL A 129 0.22 5.13 4.05
CA VAL A 129 -0.48 5.46 5.29
C VAL A 129 -1.94 5.05 5.19
N THR A 130 -2.44 4.33 6.18
CA THR A 130 -3.84 3.92 6.33
C THR A 130 -4.42 4.42 7.65
N ASP A 131 -5.74 4.43 7.76
CA ASP A 131 -6.48 4.82 8.97
C ASP A 131 -6.11 6.20 9.52
N GLY A 132 -5.87 7.15 8.63
CA GLY A 132 -5.52 8.53 8.96
C GLY A 132 -5.15 9.35 7.75
N ASP A 133 -4.68 10.57 7.98
CA ASP A 133 -4.19 11.46 6.94
C ASP A 133 -2.70 11.79 7.15
N TRP A 134 -2.03 12.20 6.05
CA TRP A 134 -0.62 12.56 6.06
C TRP A 134 -0.38 13.84 5.28
N GLN A 135 0.14 14.85 5.95
CA GLN A 135 0.51 16.09 5.27
C GLN A 135 1.74 15.89 4.39
N GLY A 136 1.66 16.37 3.15
CA GLY A 136 2.72 16.22 2.17
C GLY A 136 2.69 14.89 1.40
N ALA A 137 1.64 14.08 1.57
CA ALA A 137 1.43 12.91 0.73
C ALA A 137 1.33 13.30 -0.76
N SER A 138 2.06 12.58 -1.60
CA SER A 138 2.10 12.83 -3.05
C SER A 138 0.85 12.30 -3.75
N ILE A 139 0.26 11.25 -3.19
CA ILE A 139 -0.89 10.53 -3.76
C ILE A 139 -1.87 10.20 -2.64
N ARG A 140 -3.15 10.33 -2.97
CA ARG A 140 -4.26 9.83 -2.15
C ARG A 140 -5.06 8.83 -2.97
N LEU A 141 -5.19 7.63 -2.44
CA LEU A 141 -5.95 6.53 -3.02
C LEU A 141 -7.18 6.27 -2.16
N GLN A 142 -8.32 6.12 -2.80
CA GLN A 142 -9.56 5.70 -2.15
C GLN A 142 -10.06 4.44 -2.82
N ALA A 143 -10.16 3.35 -2.07
CA ALA A 143 -10.63 2.07 -2.56
C ALA A 143 -12.00 1.73 -1.97
N ARG A 144 -12.93 1.31 -2.82
CA ARG A 144 -14.26 0.81 -2.41
C ARG A 144 -14.47 -0.57 -2.98
N VAL A 145 -15.04 -1.46 -2.17
CA VAL A 145 -15.52 -2.75 -2.68
C VAL A 145 -16.76 -2.50 -3.52
N CYS A 146 -16.71 -2.87 -4.79
CA CYS A 146 -17.85 -2.75 -5.72
C CYS A 146 -18.46 -4.12 -6.06
N GLY A 147 -17.86 -5.22 -5.67
CA GLY A 147 -18.39 -6.57 -5.87
C GLY A 147 -17.45 -7.66 -5.41
N TYR A 148 -17.98 -8.87 -5.41
CA TYR A 148 -17.24 -10.09 -5.09
C TYR A 148 -17.39 -11.06 -6.25
N GLU A 149 -16.32 -11.77 -6.58
CA GLU A 149 -16.36 -12.90 -7.49
C GLU A 149 -16.39 -14.18 -6.66
N THR A 150 -17.28 -15.09 -7.00
CA THR A 150 -17.39 -16.38 -6.35
C THR A 150 -17.05 -17.48 -7.34
N THR A 151 -16.24 -18.44 -6.93
CA THR A 151 -16.07 -19.67 -7.71
C THR A 151 -17.39 -20.42 -7.71
N ALA A 152 -17.88 -20.78 -8.90
CA ALA A 152 -19.10 -21.55 -9.08
C ALA A 152 -18.98 -22.91 -8.34
N GLY A 153 -19.53 -22.96 -7.18
CA GLY A 153 -19.81 -24.14 -6.38
C GLY A 153 -21.31 -24.22 -6.14
N MET A 154 -21.82 -25.33 -5.61
CA MET A 154 -23.24 -25.52 -5.32
C MET A 154 -23.92 -24.27 -4.76
N PRO A 155 -25.20 -23.98 -5.08
CA PRO A 155 -25.95 -22.86 -4.51
C PRO A 155 -25.88 -22.88 -2.99
N GLY A 156 -25.40 -21.79 -2.39
CA GLY A 156 -25.25 -21.63 -0.95
C GLY A 156 -23.85 -21.92 -0.37
N PHE A 157 -22.89 -22.39 -1.14
CA PHE A 157 -21.52 -22.70 -0.73
C PHE A 157 -20.46 -22.11 -1.67
N GLY A 158 -20.65 -20.87 -2.12
CA GLY A 158 -19.66 -20.16 -2.94
C GLY A 158 -18.50 -19.63 -2.11
N ARG A 159 -17.26 -20.02 -2.44
CA ARG A 159 -16.07 -19.37 -1.89
C ARG A 159 -15.82 -18.08 -2.65
N ILE A 160 -15.64 -16.94 -1.93
CA ILE A 160 -15.22 -15.70 -2.54
C ILE A 160 -13.81 -15.91 -3.11
N SER A 161 -13.65 -15.79 -4.42
CA SER A 161 -12.38 -15.98 -5.13
C SER A 161 -11.68 -14.66 -5.41
N ALA A 162 -12.42 -13.56 -5.55
CA ALA A 162 -11.84 -12.24 -5.75
C ALA A 162 -12.77 -11.14 -5.22
N VAL A 163 -12.16 -10.03 -4.86
CA VAL A 163 -12.85 -8.79 -4.47
C VAL A 163 -12.62 -7.78 -5.58
N ARG A 164 -13.70 -7.27 -6.16
CA ARG A 164 -13.62 -6.16 -7.13
C ARG A 164 -13.59 -4.84 -6.38
N LEU A 165 -12.58 -4.04 -6.69
CA LEU A 165 -12.37 -2.73 -6.12
C LEU A 165 -12.61 -1.65 -7.18
N ASP A 166 -13.29 -0.59 -6.77
CA ASP A 166 -13.28 0.69 -7.45
C ASP A 166 -12.27 1.59 -6.73
N VAL A 167 -11.27 2.08 -7.45
CA VAL A 167 -10.18 2.88 -6.87
C VAL A 167 -10.13 4.24 -7.56
N CYS A 168 -10.17 5.28 -6.75
CA CYS A 168 -9.94 6.65 -7.19
C CYS A 168 -8.57 7.12 -6.70
N ALA A 169 -7.79 7.74 -7.58
CA ALA A 169 -6.50 8.32 -7.25
C ALA A 169 -6.54 9.85 -7.40
N ARG A 170 -5.90 10.56 -6.46
CA ARG A 170 -5.74 12.02 -6.49
C ARG A 170 -4.31 12.36 -6.08
N GLY A 171 -3.67 13.31 -6.77
CA GLY A 171 -2.33 13.78 -6.42
C GLY A 171 -1.46 14.10 -7.62
N ARG A 172 -0.20 14.42 -7.38
CA ARG A 172 0.75 14.88 -8.41
C ARG A 172 1.16 13.79 -9.41
N ALA A 173 1.09 12.52 -9.02
CA ALA A 173 1.45 11.39 -9.88
C ALA A 173 0.24 10.82 -10.65
N VAL A 174 -0.93 11.40 -10.50
CA VAL A 174 -2.12 11.02 -11.27
C VAL A 174 -2.12 11.83 -12.55
N GLY A 175 -1.80 11.19 -13.67
CA GLY A 175 -2.00 11.77 -14.99
C GLY A 175 -3.44 12.26 -15.11
N ARG A 176 -3.69 13.42 -15.73
CA ARG A 176 -5.02 13.93 -16.00
C ARG A 176 -5.82 12.82 -16.70
N ALA A 177 -6.79 12.25 -16.00
CA ALA A 177 -7.76 11.38 -16.63
C ALA A 177 -8.40 12.18 -17.77
N ARG A 178 -8.15 11.75 -19.00
CA ARG A 178 -8.88 12.25 -20.16
C ARG A 178 -10.32 11.75 -20.01
N THR A 179 -11.18 12.65 -19.60
CA THR A 179 -12.61 12.47 -19.79
C THR A 179 -12.85 12.44 -21.31
N GLY A 180 -13.19 11.28 -21.81
CA GLY A 180 -13.72 11.05 -23.14
C GLY A 180 -15.14 10.54 -23.01
#